data_88566b43cdf076adad2805eab66308c5
#
_entry.id   88566b43cdf076adad2805eab66308c5
#
_cell.length_a   1.000
_cell.length_b   1.000
_cell.length_c   1.000
_cell.angle_alpha   90.00
_cell.angle_beta   90.00
_cell.angle_gamma   90.00
#
_symmetry.space_group_name_H-M   'P 1'
#
loop_
_entity.id
_entity.type
_entity.pdbx_description
1 polymer ?
#
loop_
_entity_poly.entity_id
_entity_poly.type
_entity_poly.pdbx_seq_one_letter_code
_entity_poly.pdbx_strand_id
1 'polypeptide(L)'
;MAQTILVTSGKGGVGKSTVSVLLGAALAQAGKRVLLLEMDSGLRGMDIMLGVQDETVYDLSDVLTRRCEPIKAMAACPYMQGLYLLPAPYDHCFIPDQGDLIRLTRGLAHHFDYLLVDTPAGLGRNFQAAAAVADRALLVVTPDPICVRDGRKVADTLEALGVGDIRLIINKVTPQLAKLKMLPDLDAVVDGVGAQLIGVIPQENQVMEITAKGRPLPNSTVCHRVFANLAGRIEGKYIPLAIG
;
A
#
# COMPACT_ATOMS: atom_id res chain seq x y z
N MET A 1 9.59 9.59 14.90
CA MET A 1 8.38 8.75 14.95
C MET A 1 8.16 8.19 13.57
N ALA A 2 7.61 6.97 13.46
CA ALA A 2 7.28 6.38 12.15
C ALA A 2 6.31 7.28 11.39
N GLN A 3 6.40 7.26 10.05
CA GLN A 3 5.39 7.83 9.18
C GLN A 3 4.34 6.74 8.86
N THR A 4 3.07 7.03 9.13
CA THR A 4 1.96 6.15 8.77
C THR A 4 1.44 6.53 7.38
N ILE A 5 1.55 5.61 6.43
CA ILE A 5 1.14 5.82 5.04
C ILE A 5 -0.03 4.90 4.73
N LEU A 6 -1.17 5.49 4.43
CA LEU A 6 -2.35 4.79 3.94
C LEU A 6 -2.18 4.42 2.46
N VAL A 7 -2.36 3.16 2.09
CA VAL A 7 -2.43 2.74 0.70
C VAL A 7 -3.88 2.36 0.38
N THR A 8 -4.48 3.08 -0.55
CA THR A 8 -5.93 2.98 -0.82
C THR A 8 -6.28 3.10 -2.29
N SER A 9 -7.53 2.80 -2.64
CA SER A 9 -8.07 2.94 -4.00
C SER A 9 -9.59 2.96 -4.01
N GLY A 10 -10.18 3.59 -5.02
CA GLY A 10 -11.63 3.59 -5.21
C GLY A 10 -12.18 2.26 -5.77
N LYS A 11 -11.33 1.44 -6.40
CA LYS A 11 -11.73 0.21 -7.13
C LYS A 11 -10.90 -0.98 -6.71
N GLY A 12 -11.51 -2.17 -6.64
CA GLY A 12 -10.81 -3.43 -6.41
C GLY A 12 -9.91 -3.83 -7.61
N GLY A 13 -8.87 -4.60 -7.34
CA GLY A 13 -8.02 -5.17 -8.39
C GLY A 13 -7.01 -4.21 -9.02
N VAL A 14 -6.88 -2.96 -8.55
CA VAL A 14 -5.89 -1.99 -9.07
C VAL A 14 -4.45 -2.30 -8.64
N GLY A 15 -4.25 -3.22 -7.70
CA GLY A 15 -2.93 -3.66 -7.22
C GLY A 15 -2.44 -2.96 -5.96
N LYS A 16 -3.33 -2.45 -5.10
CA LYS A 16 -2.98 -1.82 -3.82
C LYS A 16 -2.01 -2.66 -2.98
N SER A 17 -2.42 -3.89 -2.62
CA SER A 17 -1.62 -4.78 -1.77
C SER A 17 -0.28 -5.12 -2.39
N THR A 18 -0.22 -5.30 -3.73
CA THR A 18 1.05 -5.46 -4.46
C THR A 18 1.93 -4.21 -4.32
N VAL A 19 1.34 -3.02 -4.44
CA VAL A 19 2.07 -1.75 -4.24
C VAL A 19 2.57 -1.65 -2.81
N SER A 20 1.74 -1.97 -1.82
CA SER A 20 2.11 -1.95 -0.39
C SER A 20 3.29 -2.89 -0.11
N VAL A 21 3.24 -4.14 -0.58
CA VAL A 21 4.30 -5.14 -0.38
C VAL A 21 5.60 -4.72 -1.06
N LEU A 22 5.56 -4.32 -2.34
CA LEU A 22 6.78 -3.98 -3.09
C LEU A 22 7.39 -2.66 -2.64
N LEU A 23 6.57 -1.68 -2.24
CA LEU A 23 7.05 -0.44 -1.63
C LEU A 23 7.67 -0.72 -0.25
N GLY A 24 7.02 -1.54 0.57
CA GLY A 24 7.57 -1.96 1.86
C GLY A 24 8.93 -2.65 1.71
N ALA A 25 9.05 -3.55 0.72
CA ALA A 25 10.32 -4.19 0.40
C ALA A 25 11.40 -3.19 -0.06
N ALA A 26 11.04 -2.21 -0.91
CA ALA A 26 11.99 -1.19 -1.37
C ALA A 26 12.46 -0.26 -0.24
N LEU A 27 11.56 0.12 0.68
CA LEU A 27 11.93 0.89 1.88
C LEU A 27 12.82 0.07 2.82
N ALA A 28 12.51 -1.21 3.03
CA ALA A 28 13.34 -2.09 3.84
C ALA A 28 14.73 -2.32 3.22
N GLN A 29 14.81 -2.46 1.90
CA GLN A 29 16.08 -2.54 1.17
C GLN A 29 16.90 -1.24 1.32
N ALA A 30 16.24 -0.09 1.49
CA ALA A 30 16.89 1.19 1.82
C ALA A 30 17.29 1.31 3.32
N GLY A 31 17.20 0.23 4.09
CA GLY A 31 17.60 0.17 5.50
C GLY A 31 16.54 0.62 6.50
N LYS A 32 15.27 0.76 6.07
CA LYS A 32 14.16 1.15 6.96
C LYS A 32 13.51 -0.05 7.62
N ARG A 33 12.97 0.15 8.82
CA ARG A 33 12.08 -0.81 9.48
C ARG A 33 10.64 -0.50 9.07
N VAL A 34 10.01 -1.43 8.37
CA VAL A 34 8.69 -1.25 7.77
C VAL A 34 7.72 -2.30 8.29
N LEU A 35 6.56 -1.87 8.74
CA LEU A 35 5.43 -2.75 9.04
C LEU A 35 4.33 -2.55 8.00
N LEU A 36 3.95 -3.64 7.36
CA LEU A 36 2.72 -3.71 6.57
C LEU A 36 1.57 -4.06 7.52
N LEU A 37 0.55 -3.21 7.58
CA LEU A 37 -0.67 -3.43 8.33
C LEU A 37 -1.80 -3.71 7.32
N GLU A 38 -2.20 -4.97 7.21
CA GLU A 38 -3.26 -5.38 6.29
C GLU A 38 -4.63 -5.23 6.96
N MET A 39 -5.52 -4.47 6.32
CA MET A 39 -6.88 -4.23 6.84
C MET A 39 -7.98 -4.73 5.89
N ASP A 40 -7.62 -5.45 4.81
CA ASP A 40 -8.58 -6.07 3.89
C ASP A 40 -9.04 -7.42 4.46
N SER A 41 -9.98 -7.34 5.42
CA SER A 41 -10.47 -8.48 6.19
C SER A 41 -11.11 -9.54 5.29
N GLY A 42 -10.81 -10.81 5.53
CA GLY A 42 -11.36 -11.95 4.82
C GLY A 42 -10.70 -12.30 3.49
N LEU A 43 -10.01 -11.37 2.85
CA LEU A 43 -9.29 -11.59 1.58
C LEU A 43 -7.78 -11.38 1.75
N ARG A 44 -7.23 -11.98 2.80
CA ARG A 44 -5.79 -11.94 3.09
C ARG A 44 -4.97 -12.35 1.86
N GLY A 45 -3.92 -11.61 1.58
CA GLY A 45 -3.08 -11.89 0.43
C GLY A 45 -1.63 -11.48 0.64
N MET A 46 -1.34 -10.60 1.59
CA MET A 46 0.03 -10.16 1.84
C MET A 46 0.90 -11.24 2.46
N ASP A 47 0.34 -12.13 3.28
CA ASP A 47 1.03 -13.30 3.84
C ASP A 47 1.54 -14.24 2.74
N ILE A 48 0.73 -14.47 1.69
CA ILE A 48 1.15 -15.24 0.51
C ILE A 48 2.24 -14.47 -0.26
N MET A 49 2.05 -13.17 -0.51
CA MET A 49 3.00 -12.34 -1.24
C MET A 49 4.36 -12.24 -0.56
N LEU A 50 4.40 -12.39 0.76
CA LEU A 50 5.62 -12.37 1.58
C LEU A 50 6.14 -13.76 1.91
N GLY A 51 5.41 -14.84 1.58
CA GLY A 51 5.80 -16.21 1.89
C GLY A 51 5.76 -16.52 3.38
N VAL A 52 4.85 -15.91 4.15
CA VAL A 52 4.73 -16.05 5.61
C VAL A 52 3.38 -16.62 6.06
N GLN A 53 2.60 -17.20 5.16
CA GLN A 53 1.27 -17.72 5.46
C GLN A 53 1.24 -18.76 6.61
N ASP A 54 2.30 -19.55 6.74
CA ASP A 54 2.41 -20.58 7.77
C ASP A 54 2.90 -20.02 9.13
N GLU A 55 3.35 -18.76 9.16
CA GLU A 55 3.87 -18.10 10.36
C GLU A 55 2.82 -17.19 11.05
N THR A 56 1.69 -16.92 10.39
CA THR A 56 0.66 -15.99 10.86
C THR A 56 -0.43 -16.71 11.67
N VAL A 57 -0.18 -16.92 12.96
CA VAL A 57 -1.14 -17.58 13.89
C VAL A 57 -2.17 -16.59 14.43
N TYR A 58 -1.74 -15.36 14.69
CA TYR A 58 -2.58 -14.26 15.18
C TYR A 58 -2.71 -13.19 14.10
N ASP A 59 -3.73 -12.34 14.22
CA ASP A 59 -4.02 -11.28 13.28
C ASP A 59 -4.33 -9.93 13.97
N LEU A 60 -4.66 -8.91 13.20
CA LEU A 60 -4.99 -7.58 13.71
C LEU A 60 -6.14 -7.61 14.73
N SER A 61 -7.14 -8.47 14.55
CA SER A 61 -8.26 -8.55 15.50
C SER A 61 -7.84 -9.08 16.86
N ASP A 62 -6.92 -10.05 16.90
CA ASP A 62 -6.37 -10.58 18.16
C ASP A 62 -5.60 -9.52 18.93
N VAL A 63 -4.85 -8.67 18.22
CA VAL A 63 -4.12 -7.55 18.82
C VAL A 63 -5.08 -6.50 19.35
N LEU A 64 -6.06 -6.07 18.56
CA LEU A 64 -7.01 -5.01 18.96
C LEU A 64 -7.96 -5.49 20.07
N THR A 65 -8.29 -6.78 20.12
CA THR A 65 -9.07 -7.38 21.22
C THR A 65 -8.21 -7.81 22.41
N ARG A 66 -6.90 -7.51 22.40
CA ARG A 66 -5.94 -7.82 23.48
C ARG A 66 -5.79 -9.31 23.77
N ARG A 67 -6.02 -10.19 22.80
CA ARG A 67 -5.76 -11.63 22.90
C ARG A 67 -4.28 -11.95 22.84
N CYS A 68 -3.50 -11.10 22.16
CA CYS A 68 -2.05 -11.22 22.10
C CYS A 68 -1.37 -9.85 22.04
N GLU A 69 -0.09 -9.83 22.35
CA GLU A 69 0.76 -8.66 22.11
C GLU A 69 1.06 -8.50 20.61
N PRO A 70 1.22 -7.26 20.09
CA PRO A 70 1.46 -7.02 18.66
C PRO A 70 2.61 -7.83 18.08
N ILE A 71 3.70 -8.00 18.82
CA ILE A 71 4.88 -8.73 18.36
C ILE A 71 4.59 -10.21 18.03
N LYS A 72 3.60 -10.83 18.69
CA LYS A 72 3.21 -12.22 18.44
C LYS A 72 2.36 -12.40 17.20
N ALA A 73 1.71 -11.31 16.74
CA ALA A 73 0.91 -11.32 15.52
C ALA A 73 1.71 -10.87 14.27
N MET A 74 2.95 -10.40 14.48
CA MET A 74 3.79 -9.96 13.37
C MET A 74 4.62 -11.10 12.83
N ALA A 75 4.61 -11.28 11.50
CA ALA A 75 5.51 -12.15 10.77
C ALA A 75 6.65 -11.34 10.13
N ALA A 76 7.89 -11.79 10.26
CA ALA A 76 9.04 -11.17 9.59
C ALA A 76 9.16 -11.73 8.18
N CYS A 77 9.38 -10.87 7.17
CA CYS A 77 9.60 -11.31 5.79
C CYS A 77 10.92 -12.11 5.69
N PRO A 78 10.90 -13.38 5.23
CA PRO A 78 12.07 -14.24 5.25
C PRO A 78 13.18 -13.82 4.27
N TYR A 79 12.83 -13.07 3.23
CA TYR A 79 13.77 -12.62 2.20
C TYR A 79 14.11 -11.12 2.26
N MET A 80 13.52 -10.37 3.22
CA MET A 80 13.75 -8.93 3.33
C MET A 80 13.85 -8.51 4.80
N GLN A 81 15.08 -8.32 5.25
CA GLN A 81 15.32 -7.83 6.62
C GLN A 81 14.69 -6.45 6.83
N GLY A 82 14.05 -6.26 7.96
CA GLY A 82 13.39 -4.99 8.32
C GLY A 82 11.95 -4.86 7.81
N LEU A 83 11.43 -5.83 7.05
CA LEU A 83 10.04 -5.88 6.60
C LEU A 83 9.23 -6.86 7.44
N TYR A 84 8.10 -6.41 7.95
CA TYR A 84 7.18 -7.16 8.80
C TYR A 84 5.75 -7.04 8.29
N LEU A 85 4.92 -8.03 8.58
CA LEU A 85 3.48 -8.06 8.31
C LEU A 85 2.71 -8.22 9.61
N LEU A 86 1.71 -7.38 9.84
CA LEU A 86 0.59 -7.65 10.73
C LEU A 86 -0.63 -7.94 9.84
N PRO A 87 -1.06 -9.22 9.75
CA PRO A 87 -2.05 -9.63 8.77
C PRO A 87 -3.46 -9.18 9.15
N ALA A 88 -4.33 -9.09 8.14
CA ALA A 88 -5.74 -8.79 8.31
C ALA A 88 -6.48 -9.91 9.04
N PRO A 89 -7.60 -9.60 9.72
CA PRO A 89 -8.49 -10.60 10.29
C PRO A 89 -9.07 -11.54 9.23
N TYR A 90 -9.24 -12.81 9.59
CA TYR A 90 -10.00 -13.77 8.78
C TYR A 90 -11.51 -13.44 8.79
N ASP A 91 -12.00 -12.83 9.86
CA ASP A 91 -13.39 -12.39 9.95
C ASP A 91 -13.60 -11.13 9.10
N HIS A 92 -14.35 -11.27 7.98
CA HIS A 92 -14.67 -10.17 7.08
C HIS A 92 -15.64 -9.14 7.69
N CYS A 93 -16.28 -9.48 8.79
CA CYS A 93 -17.15 -8.55 9.52
C CYS A 93 -16.39 -7.71 10.53
N PHE A 94 -15.10 -8.02 10.78
CA PHE A 94 -14.32 -7.27 11.74
C PHE A 94 -14.06 -5.84 11.25
N ILE A 95 -14.43 -4.90 12.08
CA ILE A 95 -14.16 -3.47 11.87
C ILE A 95 -13.41 -2.97 13.09
N PRO A 96 -12.17 -2.48 12.92
CA PRO A 96 -11.40 -1.95 14.03
C PRO A 96 -12.07 -0.71 14.62
N ASP A 97 -12.07 -0.61 15.95
CA ASP A 97 -12.35 0.65 16.61
C ASP A 97 -11.24 1.65 16.29
N GLN A 98 -11.63 2.87 15.90
CA GLN A 98 -10.69 3.91 15.49
C GLN A 98 -9.73 4.28 16.62
N GLY A 99 -10.20 4.37 17.86
CA GLY A 99 -9.36 4.71 19.01
C GLY A 99 -8.35 3.61 19.33
N ASP A 100 -8.74 2.34 19.19
CA ASP A 100 -7.82 1.21 19.36
C ASP A 100 -6.76 1.18 18.27
N LEU A 101 -7.12 1.45 17.02
CA LEU A 101 -6.17 1.53 15.91
C LEU A 101 -5.18 2.69 16.09
N ILE A 102 -5.63 3.87 16.53
CA ILE A 102 -4.76 5.01 16.87
C ILE A 102 -3.78 4.64 17.99
N ARG A 103 -4.24 3.95 19.04
CA ARG A 103 -3.36 3.51 20.14
C ARG A 103 -2.31 2.52 19.65
N LEU A 104 -2.72 1.55 18.83
CA LEU A 104 -1.83 0.56 18.25
C LEU A 104 -0.75 1.21 17.38
N THR A 105 -1.14 2.03 16.40
CA THR A 105 -0.20 2.66 15.47
C THR A 105 0.78 3.59 16.17
N ARG A 106 0.33 4.35 17.18
CA ARG A 106 1.20 5.19 18.03
C ARG A 106 2.22 4.35 18.81
N GLY A 107 1.81 3.22 19.38
CA GLY A 107 2.73 2.30 20.07
C GLY A 107 3.77 1.72 19.12
N LEU A 108 3.36 1.32 17.92
CA LEU A 108 4.23 0.76 16.90
C LEU A 108 5.20 1.78 16.29
N ALA A 109 4.82 3.08 16.27
CA ALA A 109 5.64 4.15 15.71
C ALA A 109 7.01 4.35 16.39
N HIS A 110 7.23 3.76 17.56
CA HIS A 110 8.54 3.76 18.24
C HIS A 110 9.49 2.66 17.73
N HIS A 111 8.96 1.67 17.01
CA HIS A 111 9.71 0.48 16.61
C HIS A 111 9.96 0.41 15.10
N PHE A 112 9.26 1.21 14.31
CA PHE A 112 9.32 1.24 12.85
C PHE A 112 9.63 2.64 12.32
N ASP A 113 10.12 2.73 11.09
CA ASP A 113 10.27 4.01 10.36
C ASP A 113 9.00 4.30 9.56
N TYR A 114 8.35 3.24 9.04
CA TYR A 114 7.13 3.33 8.24
C TYR A 114 6.09 2.29 8.68
N LEU A 115 4.83 2.72 8.77
CA LEU A 115 3.66 1.86 8.85
C LEU A 115 2.88 2.00 7.54
N LEU A 116 2.84 0.97 6.70
CA LEU A 116 2.06 0.97 5.48
C LEU A 116 0.72 0.27 5.75
N VAL A 117 -0.36 1.04 5.74
CA VAL A 117 -1.72 0.54 6.05
C VAL A 117 -2.45 0.26 4.74
N ASP A 118 -2.63 -1.02 4.41
CA ASP A 118 -3.37 -1.46 3.22
C ASP A 118 -4.84 -1.65 3.55
N THR A 119 -5.73 -0.93 2.87
CA THR A 119 -7.18 -0.98 3.13
C THR A 119 -7.92 -1.78 2.07
N PRO A 120 -9.13 -2.28 2.36
CA PRO A 120 -10.04 -2.71 1.30
C PRO A 120 -10.34 -1.57 0.33
N ALA A 121 -10.77 -1.92 -0.88
CA ALA A 121 -11.20 -0.93 -1.86
C ALA A 121 -12.47 -0.19 -1.42
N GLY A 122 -12.58 1.08 -1.79
CA GLY A 122 -13.76 1.90 -1.51
C GLY A 122 -13.66 2.71 -0.22
N LEU A 123 -14.79 3.25 0.24
CA LEU A 123 -14.90 4.27 1.29
C LEU A 123 -15.58 3.73 2.58
N GLY A 124 -15.46 2.42 2.82
CA GLY A 124 -16.08 1.75 3.96
C GLY A 124 -15.48 2.14 5.32
N ARG A 125 -15.98 1.51 6.40
CA ARG A 125 -15.54 1.81 7.77
C ARG A 125 -14.04 1.55 8.01
N ASN A 126 -13.49 0.49 7.41
CA ASN A 126 -12.06 0.18 7.51
C ASN A 126 -11.20 1.27 6.87
N PHE A 127 -11.64 1.83 5.73
CA PHE A 127 -11.00 2.99 5.11
C PHE A 127 -11.03 4.21 6.04
N GLN A 128 -12.18 4.53 6.66
CA GLN A 128 -12.30 5.66 7.59
C GLN A 128 -11.41 5.49 8.81
N ALA A 129 -11.35 4.29 9.39
CA ALA A 129 -10.48 3.99 10.52
C ALA A 129 -9.00 4.14 10.15
N ALA A 130 -8.61 3.68 8.96
CA ALA A 130 -7.25 3.81 8.46
C ALA A 130 -6.87 5.26 8.12
N ALA A 131 -7.79 6.05 7.57
CA ALA A 131 -7.56 7.47 7.29
C ALA A 131 -7.26 8.26 8.57
N ALA A 132 -7.88 7.89 9.70
CA ALA A 132 -7.68 8.57 10.99
C ALA A 132 -6.27 8.38 11.59
N VAL A 133 -5.49 7.42 11.11
CA VAL A 133 -4.11 7.16 11.57
C VAL A 133 -3.06 7.58 10.55
N ALA A 134 -3.47 8.04 9.37
CA ALA A 134 -2.58 8.32 8.25
C ALA A 134 -1.97 9.72 8.33
N ASP A 135 -0.64 9.80 8.21
CA ASP A 135 0.09 11.04 7.97
C ASP A 135 0.09 11.42 6.49
N ARG A 136 -0.01 10.41 5.62
CA ARG A 136 0.00 10.51 4.15
C ARG A 136 -0.85 9.42 3.55
N ALA A 137 -1.45 9.68 2.38
CA ALA A 137 -2.13 8.67 1.59
C ALA A 137 -1.47 8.46 0.22
N LEU A 138 -1.31 7.19 -0.18
CA LEU A 138 -0.98 6.77 -1.53
C LEU A 138 -2.24 6.24 -2.19
N LEU A 139 -2.76 7.00 -3.12
CA LEU A 139 -3.95 6.65 -3.89
C LEU A 139 -3.54 5.91 -5.16
N VAL A 140 -3.86 4.62 -5.24
CA VAL A 140 -3.51 3.76 -6.36
C VAL A 140 -4.67 3.71 -7.35
N VAL A 141 -4.40 4.08 -8.60
CA VAL A 141 -5.36 4.01 -9.70
C VAL A 141 -4.76 3.28 -10.90
N THR A 142 -5.60 2.74 -11.76
CA THR A 142 -5.25 2.34 -13.13
C THR A 142 -5.73 3.41 -14.11
N PRO A 143 -5.11 3.55 -15.30
CA PRO A 143 -5.46 4.63 -16.25
C PRO A 143 -6.75 4.31 -17.02
N ASP A 144 -7.80 3.88 -16.34
CA ASP A 144 -9.14 3.72 -16.90
C ASP A 144 -10.12 4.76 -16.33
N PRO A 145 -11.07 5.27 -17.14
CA PRO A 145 -11.92 6.39 -16.74
C PRO A 145 -12.75 6.14 -15.47
N ILE A 146 -13.17 4.89 -15.23
CA ILE A 146 -13.94 4.54 -14.03
C ILE A 146 -13.05 4.63 -12.79
N CYS A 147 -11.84 4.07 -12.88
CA CYS A 147 -10.88 4.11 -11.78
C CYS A 147 -10.44 5.55 -11.45
N VAL A 148 -10.26 6.40 -12.47
CA VAL A 148 -9.94 7.83 -12.31
C VAL A 148 -11.06 8.55 -11.56
N ARG A 149 -12.31 8.38 -12.01
CA ARG A 149 -13.49 8.97 -11.34
C ARG A 149 -13.63 8.51 -9.89
N ASP A 150 -13.46 7.21 -9.64
CA ASP A 150 -13.57 6.66 -8.29
C ASP A 150 -12.37 7.09 -7.43
N GLY A 151 -11.17 7.25 -8.03
CA GLY A 151 -10.00 7.84 -7.40
C GLY A 151 -10.24 9.27 -6.94
N ARG A 152 -10.91 10.10 -7.77
CA ARG A 152 -11.29 11.47 -7.37
C ARG A 152 -12.15 11.48 -6.10
N LYS A 153 -13.16 10.61 -6.03
CA LYS A 153 -14.01 10.50 -4.84
C LYS A 153 -13.22 10.11 -3.58
N VAL A 154 -12.23 9.22 -3.74
CA VAL A 154 -11.34 8.84 -2.62
C VAL A 154 -10.50 10.03 -2.18
N ALA A 155 -9.92 10.78 -3.11
CA ALA A 155 -9.12 11.98 -2.80
C ALA A 155 -9.96 13.02 -2.05
N ASP A 156 -11.13 13.38 -2.56
CA ASP A 156 -12.07 14.33 -1.93
C ASP A 156 -12.46 13.86 -0.51
N THR A 157 -12.66 12.54 -0.32
CA THR A 157 -13.02 11.98 0.99
C THR A 157 -11.84 12.03 1.97
N LEU A 158 -10.62 11.74 1.51
CA LEU A 158 -9.41 11.83 2.33
C LEU A 158 -9.17 13.26 2.82
N GLU A 159 -9.33 14.26 1.92
CA GLU A 159 -9.25 15.67 2.28
C GLU A 159 -10.28 16.05 3.34
N ALA A 160 -11.54 15.60 3.16
CA ALA A 160 -12.61 15.84 4.13
C ALA A 160 -12.35 15.18 5.49
N LEU A 161 -11.60 14.06 5.53
CA LEU A 161 -11.15 13.39 6.75
C LEU A 161 -9.86 13.98 7.34
N GLY A 162 -9.29 15.03 6.73
CA GLY A 162 -8.12 15.74 7.25
C GLY A 162 -6.77 15.18 6.78
N VAL A 163 -6.74 14.23 5.83
CA VAL A 163 -5.51 13.72 5.23
C VAL A 163 -5.08 14.66 4.09
N GLY A 164 -4.19 15.61 4.37
CA GLY A 164 -3.80 16.64 3.40
C GLY A 164 -2.67 16.26 2.45
N ASP A 165 -1.84 15.26 2.78
CA ASP A 165 -0.76 14.79 1.89
C ASP A 165 -1.21 13.54 1.11
N ILE A 166 -1.89 13.75 -0.03
CA ILE A 166 -2.38 12.69 -0.91
C ILE A 166 -1.48 12.63 -2.14
N ARG A 167 -0.92 11.45 -2.41
CA ARG A 167 -0.03 11.19 -3.55
C ARG A 167 -0.63 10.12 -4.46
N LEU A 168 -0.60 10.39 -5.76
CA LEU A 168 -1.14 9.50 -6.79
C LEU A 168 -0.09 8.51 -7.28
N ILE A 169 -0.46 7.24 -7.35
CA ILE A 169 0.28 6.19 -8.05
C ILE A 169 -0.58 5.69 -9.20
N ILE A 170 -0.09 5.81 -10.44
CA ILE A 170 -0.74 5.23 -11.61
C ILE A 170 -0.11 3.86 -11.86
N ASN A 171 -0.89 2.80 -11.64
CA ASN A 171 -0.44 1.41 -11.74
C ASN A 171 -0.92 0.73 -13.01
N LYS A 172 -0.26 -0.36 -13.40
CA LYS A 172 -0.59 -1.20 -14.56
C LYS A 172 -0.57 -0.42 -15.88
N VAL A 173 0.37 0.49 -16.03
CA VAL A 173 0.55 1.23 -17.29
C VAL A 173 1.20 0.31 -18.31
N THR A 174 0.51 0.07 -19.44
CA THR A 174 1.05 -0.74 -20.53
C THR A 174 1.67 0.18 -21.60
N PRO A 175 2.96 0.00 -21.94
CA PRO A 175 3.64 0.84 -22.92
C PRO A 175 2.95 0.85 -24.29
N GLN A 176 2.33 -0.27 -24.67
CA GLN A 176 1.60 -0.40 -25.95
C GLN A 176 0.35 0.48 -25.98
N LEU A 177 -0.41 0.55 -24.88
CA LEU A 177 -1.62 1.37 -24.81
C LEU A 177 -1.28 2.87 -24.79
N ALA A 178 -0.17 3.24 -24.18
CA ALA A 178 0.33 4.61 -24.22
C ALA A 178 0.72 5.04 -25.66
N LYS A 179 1.37 4.15 -26.42
CA LYS A 179 1.72 4.41 -27.84
C LYS A 179 0.52 4.51 -28.76
N LEU A 180 -0.54 3.76 -28.48
CA LEU A 180 -1.77 3.75 -29.31
C LEU A 180 -2.74 4.90 -29.00
N LYS A 181 -2.41 5.79 -28.06
CA LYS A 181 -3.30 6.85 -27.56
C LYS A 181 -4.68 6.34 -27.11
N MET A 182 -4.75 5.06 -26.71
CA MET A 182 -5.98 4.41 -26.24
C MET A 182 -6.20 4.58 -24.73
N LEU A 183 -5.21 5.06 -24.00
CA LEU A 183 -5.34 5.47 -22.61
C LEU A 183 -5.44 6.99 -22.52
N PRO A 184 -6.16 7.50 -21.52
CA PRO A 184 -6.03 8.91 -21.15
C PRO A 184 -4.55 9.24 -20.99
N ASP A 185 -4.13 10.39 -21.45
CA ASP A 185 -2.82 10.94 -21.15
C ASP A 185 -2.61 10.89 -19.64
N LEU A 186 -1.41 10.59 -19.16
CA LEU A 186 -1.12 10.54 -17.73
C LEU A 186 -1.49 11.86 -17.04
N ASP A 187 -1.32 12.98 -17.74
CA ASP A 187 -1.75 14.29 -17.25
C ASP A 187 -3.27 14.34 -17.04
N ALA A 188 -4.06 13.79 -17.97
CA ALA A 188 -5.51 13.69 -17.81
C ALA A 188 -5.92 12.78 -16.61
N VAL A 189 -5.14 11.75 -16.30
CA VAL A 189 -5.36 10.94 -15.10
C VAL A 189 -5.06 11.75 -13.84
N VAL A 190 -3.95 12.48 -13.81
CA VAL A 190 -3.56 13.35 -12.70
C VAL A 190 -4.62 14.41 -12.43
N ASP A 191 -5.05 15.12 -13.50
CA ASP A 191 -6.07 16.17 -13.41
C ASP A 191 -7.43 15.59 -12.99
N GLY A 192 -7.79 14.43 -13.53
CA GLY A 192 -9.04 13.74 -13.22
C GLY A 192 -9.14 13.28 -11.77
N VAL A 193 -8.04 12.82 -11.17
CA VAL A 193 -7.95 12.42 -9.76
C VAL A 193 -7.75 13.65 -8.86
N GLY A 194 -6.99 14.66 -9.31
CA GLY A 194 -6.69 15.87 -8.55
C GLY A 194 -5.67 15.66 -7.42
N ALA A 195 -4.77 14.69 -7.56
CA ALA A 195 -3.72 14.41 -6.57
C ALA A 195 -2.34 14.42 -7.24
N GLN A 196 -1.32 14.85 -6.48
CA GLN A 196 0.03 14.96 -7.01
C GLN A 196 0.63 13.58 -7.32
N LEU A 197 1.11 13.38 -8.55
CA LEU A 197 1.75 12.15 -9.00
C LEU A 197 3.08 11.92 -8.28
N ILE A 198 3.25 10.71 -7.68
CA ILE A 198 4.50 10.28 -7.07
C ILE A 198 5.14 9.10 -7.80
N GLY A 199 4.36 8.31 -8.55
CA GLY A 199 4.88 7.15 -9.24
C GLY A 199 4.00 6.64 -10.37
N VAL A 200 4.64 6.10 -11.40
CA VAL A 200 4.01 5.36 -12.50
C VAL A 200 4.61 3.96 -12.53
N ILE A 201 3.77 2.95 -12.41
CA ILE A 201 4.20 1.55 -12.33
C ILE A 201 3.75 0.84 -13.60
N PRO A 202 4.69 0.31 -14.39
CA PRO A 202 4.35 -0.45 -15.59
C PRO A 202 3.72 -1.80 -15.23
N GLN A 203 2.94 -2.32 -16.15
CA GLN A 203 2.43 -3.68 -16.04
C GLN A 203 3.51 -4.67 -16.45
N GLU A 204 3.98 -5.48 -15.49
CA GLU A 204 4.94 -6.56 -15.73
C GLU A 204 4.36 -7.89 -15.25
N ASN A 205 4.32 -8.91 -16.13
CA ASN A 205 3.82 -10.24 -15.78
C ASN A 205 4.64 -10.92 -14.68
N GLN A 206 5.95 -10.62 -14.62
CA GLN A 206 6.83 -11.15 -13.58
C GLN A 206 6.42 -10.70 -12.17
N VAL A 207 5.84 -9.50 -12.02
CA VAL A 207 5.36 -9.02 -10.70
C VAL A 207 4.28 -9.96 -10.16
N MET A 208 3.30 -10.34 -10.99
CA MET A 208 2.24 -11.27 -10.60
C MET A 208 2.79 -12.65 -10.21
N GLU A 209 3.71 -13.18 -11.02
CA GLU A 209 4.31 -14.50 -10.76
C GLU A 209 5.11 -14.51 -9.45
N ILE A 210 5.90 -13.45 -9.20
CA ILE A 210 6.78 -13.36 -8.05
C ILE A 210 5.98 -13.16 -6.77
N THR A 211 4.99 -12.27 -6.77
CA THR A 211 4.13 -12.05 -5.60
C THR A 211 3.27 -13.27 -5.27
N ALA A 212 2.80 -14.01 -6.29
CA ALA A 212 2.08 -15.26 -6.07
C ALA A 212 2.96 -16.37 -5.47
N LYS A 213 4.28 -16.30 -5.64
CA LYS A 213 5.26 -17.27 -5.09
C LYS A 213 5.90 -16.83 -3.77
N GLY A 214 5.53 -15.67 -3.24
CA GLY A 214 6.13 -15.13 -2.02
C GLY A 214 7.64 -14.91 -2.15
N ARG A 215 8.11 -14.34 -3.26
CA ARG A 215 9.53 -14.16 -3.57
C ARG A 215 9.89 -12.69 -3.78
N PRO A 216 11.17 -12.31 -3.57
CA PRO A 216 11.62 -10.95 -3.81
C PRO A 216 11.60 -10.63 -5.31
N LEU A 217 11.30 -9.36 -5.62
CA LEU A 217 11.35 -8.85 -6.99
C LEU A 217 12.82 -8.80 -7.46
N PRO A 218 13.17 -9.42 -8.63
CA PRO A 218 14.54 -9.38 -9.12
C PRO A 218 15.00 -7.96 -9.44
N ASN A 219 16.27 -7.65 -9.12
CA ASN A 219 16.88 -6.35 -9.38
C ASN A 219 16.90 -5.95 -10.88
N SER A 220 16.78 -6.94 -11.76
CA SER A 220 16.75 -6.74 -13.22
C SER A 220 15.42 -6.23 -13.76
N THR A 221 14.34 -6.26 -12.97
CA THR A 221 13.01 -5.82 -13.42
C THR A 221 12.90 -4.30 -13.44
N VAL A 222 12.07 -3.77 -14.34
CA VAL A 222 11.76 -2.32 -14.37
C VAL A 222 11.03 -1.92 -13.09
N CYS A 223 10.08 -2.76 -12.62
CA CYS A 223 9.35 -2.52 -11.39
C CYS A 223 10.27 -2.40 -10.17
N HIS A 224 11.34 -3.20 -10.04
CA HIS A 224 12.29 -3.06 -8.94
C HIS A 224 12.86 -1.64 -8.87
N ARG A 225 13.34 -1.11 -10.00
CA ARG A 225 13.87 0.27 -10.09
C ARG A 225 12.77 1.32 -9.81
N VAL A 226 11.56 1.09 -10.31
CA VAL A 226 10.42 2.00 -10.06
C VAL A 226 10.09 2.07 -8.58
N PHE A 227 10.03 0.93 -7.86
CA PHE A 227 9.77 0.92 -6.42
C PHE A 227 10.92 1.50 -5.60
N ALA A 228 12.19 1.28 -6.00
CA ALA A 228 13.34 1.94 -5.38
C ALA A 228 13.27 3.48 -5.51
N ASN A 229 12.89 3.97 -6.71
CA ASN A 229 12.69 5.40 -6.95
C ASN A 229 11.50 5.95 -6.14
N LEU A 230 10.40 5.19 -6.07
CA LEU A 230 9.23 5.57 -5.28
C LEU A 230 9.57 5.67 -3.79
N ALA A 231 10.30 4.69 -3.23
CA ALA A 231 10.79 4.74 -1.86
C ALA A 231 11.66 5.99 -1.62
N GLY A 232 12.57 6.29 -2.54
CA GLY A 232 13.40 7.50 -2.45
C GLY A 232 12.57 8.80 -2.44
N ARG A 233 11.51 8.90 -3.26
CA ARG A 233 10.60 10.07 -3.26
C ARG A 233 9.80 10.18 -1.96
N ILE A 234 9.40 9.06 -1.37
CA ILE A 234 8.73 9.03 -0.06
C ILE A 234 9.67 9.54 1.03
N GLU A 235 10.96 9.25 0.93
CA GLU A 235 12.00 9.79 1.81
C GLU A 235 12.36 11.27 1.53
N GLY A 236 11.67 11.93 0.59
CA GLY A 236 11.90 13.33 0.25
C GLY A 236 13.07 13.57 -0.73
N LYS A 237 13.64 12.51 -1.33
CA LYS A 237 14.69 12.66 -2.36
C LYS A 237 14.07 13.18 -3.66
N TYR A 238 14.74 14.13 -4.29
CA TYR A 238 14.36 14.55 -5.63
C TYR A 238 14.82 13.50 -6.67
N ILE A 239 13.87 12.72 -7.15
CA ILE A 239 14.08 11.73 -8.20
C ILE A 239 13.06 12.01 -9.31
N PRO A 240 13.49 12.39 -10.53
CA PRO A 240 12.57 12.66 -11.63
C PRO A 240 11.65 11.47 -11.92
N LEU A 241 10.39 11.77 -12.30
CA LEU A 241 9.48 10.74 -12.81
C LEU A 241 9.98 10.32 -14.20
N ALA A 242 10.63 9.17 -14.28
CA ALA A 242 10.96 8.54 -15.55
C ALA A 242 9.90 7.47 -15.83
N ILE A 243 9.22 7.61 -16.96
CA ILE A 243 8.44 6.53 -17.58
C ILE A 243 9.49 5.72 -18.33
N GLY A 244 9.89 4.57 -17.75
CA GLY A 244 10.97 3.71 -18.26
C GLY A 244 10.66 3.06 -19.60
#